data_800e324666e82d9546bef2e49246e806
#
_entry.id   800e324666e82d9546bef2e49246e806
#
_cell.length_a   1.000
_cell.length_b   1.000
_cell.length_c   1.000
_cell.angle_alpha   90.00
_cell.angle_beta   90.00
_cell.angle_gamma   90.00
#
_symmetry.space_group_name_H-M   'P 1'
#
loop_
_entity.id
_entity.type
_entity.pdbx_description
1 polymer ?
#
loop_
_entity_poly.entity_id
_entity_poly.type
_entity_poly.pdbx_seq_one_letter_code
_entity_poly.pdbx_strand_id
1 'polypeptide(L)'
;MKKTILTKKEEEIMRQFWDHSEPLGFISLSRLLPDYNPNTMRVVLRDLKKHGYIKPVDTESDGVTKTRTFVPCINETEYAIRQIETTQIIPIAEKLIESVPSLKDLEQLKAMIEKREEKLGGKK
;
A
#
# COMPACT_ATOMS: atom_id res chain seq x y z
N MET A 1 2.77 -1.98 18.35
CA MET A 1 2.50 -0.71 17.68
C MET A 1 2.71 -0.84 16.18
N LYS A 2 1.80 -0.30 15.41
CA LYS A 2 1.90 -0.38 13.96
C LYS A 2 2.90 0.62 13.42
N LYS A 3 3.67 0.15 12.44
CA LYS A 3 4.59 1.01 11.73
C LYS A 3 3.81 1.79 10.67
N THR A 4 3.91 3.11 10.70
CA THR A 4 3.16 3.95 9.78
C THR A 4 3.97 4.43 8.59
N ILE A 5 5.30 4.47 8.73
CA ILE A 5 6.18 4.91 7.65
C ILE A 5 7.21 3.82 7.39
N LEU A 6 7.36 3.46 6.13
CA LEU A 6 8.30 2.43 5.71
C LEU A 6 9.67 3.04 5.45
N THR A 7 10.71 2.24 5.68
CA THR A 7 12.05 2.62 5.26
C THR A 7 12.12 2.50 3.73
N LYS A 8 13.20 3.05 3.16
CA LYS A 8 13.40 2.97 1.73
C LYS A 8 13.46 1.53 1.23
N LYS A 9 14.15 0.68 1.97
CA LYS A 9 14.27 -0.73 1.61
C LYS A 9 12.93 -1.45 1.68
N GLU A 10 12.13 -1.13 2.69
CA GLU A 10 10.80 -1.71 2.81
C GLU A 10 9.88 -1.22 1.71
N GLU A 11 9.99 0.06 1.36
CA GLU A 11 9.14 0.62 0.32
C GLU A 11 9.45 0.00 -1.04
N GLU A 12 10.71 -0.30 -1.33
CA GLU A 12 11.07 -0.98 -2.57
C GLU A 12 10.33 -2.31 -2.71
N ILE A 13 10.25 -3.07 -1.62
CA ILE A 13 9.57 -4.35 -1.62
C ILE A 13 8.06 -4.15 -1.74
N MET A 14 7.49 -3.23 -0.96
CA MET A 14 6.04 -2.99 -1.03
C MET A 14 5.61 -2.52 -2.42
N ARG A 15 6.47 -1.75 -3.09
CA ARG A 15 6.14 -1.28 -4.43
C ARG A 15 5.97 -2.45 -5.39
N GLN A 16 6.74 -3.51 -5.23
CA GLN A 16 6.57 -4.69 -6.07
C GLN A 16 5.21 -5.34 -5.81
N PHE A 17 4.80 -5.42 -4.55
CA PHE A 17 3.47 -5.95 -4.24
C PHE A 17 2.37 -5.09 -4.85
N TRP A 18 2.53 -3.78 -4.83
CA TRP A 18 1.52 -2.87 -5.39
C TRP A 18 1.48 -2.92 -6.91
N ASP A 19 2.62 -3.16 -7.55
CA ASP A 19 2.71 -3.15 -9.01
C ASP A 19 2.31 -4.48 -9.64
N HIS A 20 2.17 -5.53 -8.84
CA HIS A 20 1.83 -6.86 -9.35
C HIS A 20 0.57 -7.35 -8.67
N SER A 21 -0.27 -8.03 -9.42
CA SER A 21 -1.55 -8.52 -8.88
C SER A 21 -1.43 -9.90 -8.25
N GLU A 22 -0.40 -10.67 -8.61
CA GLU A 22 -0.25 -12.01 -8.05
C GLU A 22 0.56 -11.98 -6.76
N PRO A 23 0.41 -13.00 -5.90
CA PRO A 23 1.22 -13.08 -4.69
C PRO A 23 2.70 -13.19 -5.01
N LEU A 24 3.53 -12.57 -4.18
CA LEU A 24 4.98 -12.60 -4.36
C LEU A 24 5.64 -13.10 -3.09
N GLY A 25 6.75 -13.83 -3.27
CA GLY A 25 7.56 -14.31 -2.16
C GLY A 25 9.01 -14.01 -2.41
N PHE A 26 9.88 -14.63 -1.59
CA PHE A 26 11.31 -14.40 -1.71
C PHE A 26 11.83 -14.73 -3.12
N ILE A 27 11.37 -15.85 -3.68
CA ILE A 27 11.86 -16.29 -4.99
C ILE A 27 11.46 -15.32 -6.09
N SER A 28 10.17 -14.98 -6.16
CA SER A 28 9.69 -14.05 -7.19
C SER A 28 10.27 -12.65 -7.02
N LEU A 29 10.38 -12.18 -5.77
CA LEU A 29 10.96 -10.86 -5.52
C LEU A 29 12.44 -10.82 -5.87
N SER A 30 13.18 -11.92 -5.66
CA SER A 30 14.58 -11.97 -6.03
C SER A 30 14.76 -11.85 -7.53
N ARG A 31 13.82 -12.38 -8.31
CA ARG A 31 13.86 -12.24 -9.76
C ARG A 31 13.53 -10.81 -10.21
N LEU A 32 12.59 -10.18 -9.52
CA LEU A 32 12.20 -8.80 -9.84
C LEU A 32 13.27 -7.79 -9.42
N LEU A 33 13.98 -8.08 -8.34
CA LEU A 33 14.98 -7.18 -7.77
C LEU A 33 16.30 -7.93 -7.61
N PRO A 34 16.98 -8.23 -8.73
CA PRO A 34 18.18 -9.07 -8.66
C PRO A 34 19.33 -8.46 -7.89
N ASP A 35 19.39 -7.13 -7.79
CA ASP A 35 20.47 -6.46 -7.07
C ASP A 35 20.16 -6.23 -5.59
N TYR A 36 18.98 -6.60 -5.16
CA TYR A 36 18.57 -6.45 -3.76
C TYR A 36 19.25 -7.51 -2.92
N ASN A 37 19.81 -7.12 -1.78
CA ASN A 37 20.52 -8.06 -0.89
C ASN A 37 19.55 -9.12 -0.38
N PRO A 38 19.86 -10.43 -0.58
CA PRO A 38 18.93 -11.49 -0.17
C PRO A 38 18.66 -11.52 1.33
N ASN A 39 19.69 -11.28 2.15
CA ASN A 39 19.50 -11.30 3.60
C ASN A 39 18.62 -10.14 4.05
N THR A 40 18.82 -8.98 3.44
CA THR A 40 17.97 -7.82 3.70
C THR A 40 16.54 -8.10 3.29
N MET A 41 16.36 -8.74 2.14
CA MET A 41 15.01 -9.08 1.67
C MET A 41 14.28 -9.97 2.66
N ARG A 42 14.96 -10.98 3.21
CA ARG A 42 14.34 -11.86 4.18
C ARG A 42 13.90 -11.11 5.44
N VAL A 43 14.78 -10.23 5.92
CA VAL A 43 14.47 -9.43 7.10
C VAL A 43 13.29 -8.49 6.83
N VAL A 44 13.30 -7.84 5.66
CA VAL A 44 12.22 -6.92 5.30
C VAL A 44 10.89 -7.65 5.20
N LEU A 45 10.86 -8.81 4.56
CA LEU A 45 9.62 -9.58 4.45
C LEU A 45 9.08 -9.97 5.82
N ARG A 46 9.99 -10.39 6.71
CA ARG A 46 9.58 -10.74 8.07
C ARG A 46 9.00 -9.53 8.79
N ASP A 47 9.65 -8.38 8.66
CA ASP A 47 9.20 -7.18 9.36
C ASP A 47 7.89 -6.65 8.79
N LEU A 48 7.73 -6.70 7.47
CA LEU A 48 6.46 -6.28 6.84
C LEU A 48 5.31 -7.15 7.30
N LYS A 49 5.54 -8.45 7.39
CA LYS A 49 4.52 -9.37 7.89
C LYS A 49 4.20 -9.06 9.35
N LYS A 50 5.23 -8.84 10.16
CA LYS A 50 5.06 -8.56 11.58
C LYS A 50 4.23 -7.30 11.81
N HIS A 51 4.45 -6.28 10.98
CA HIS A 51 3.74 -5.01 11.14
C HIS A 51 2.43 -4.94 10.39
N GLY A 52 2.01 -6.04 9.78
CA GLY A 52 0.69 -6.11 9.17
C GLY A 52 0.59 -5.52 7.77
N TYR A 53 1.71 -5.31 7.08
CA TYR A 53 1.68 -4.79 5.71
C TYR A 53 1.44 -5.87 4.68
N ILE A 54 1.85 -7.10 4.96
CA ILE A 54 1.64 -8.22 4.07
C ILE A 54 1.17 -9.43 4.88
N LYS A 55 0.53 -10.37 4.20
CA LYS A 55 0.10 -11.62 4.86
C LYS A 55 0.40 -12.79 3.93
N PRO A 56 0.73 -13.97 4.50
CA PRO A 56 1.00 -15.15 3.69
C PRO A 56 -0.29 -15.71 3.12
N VAL A 57 -0.23 -16.19 1.88
CA VAL A 57 -1.39 -16.78 1.23
C VAL A 57 -1.11 -18.12 0.59
N ASP A 58 0.13 -18.37 0.15
CA ASP A 58 0.45 -19.60 -0.56
C ASP A 58 1.95 -19.84 -0.50
N THR A 59 2.46 -20.70 -1.37
CA THR A 59 3.89 -20.98 -1.47
C THR A 59 4.30 -20.94 -2.93
N GLU A 60 5.59 -20.75 -3.16
CA GLU A 60 6.20 -20.85 -4.49
C GLU A 60 7.46 -21.65 -4.38
N SER A 61 7.92 -22.21 -5.51
CA SER A 61 9.11 -23.04 -5.53
C SER A 61 9.89 -22.80 -6.82
N ASP A 62 11.21 -22.87 -6.72
CA ASP A 62 12.07 -22.80 -7.91
C ASP A 62 12.60 -24.19 -8.29
N GLY A 63 11.99 -25.23 -7.72
CA GLY A 63 12.43 -26.60 -7.95
C GLY A 63 13.39 -27.11 -6.89
N VAL A 64 13.98 -26.21 -6.12
CA VAL A 64 14.93 -26.54 -5.05
C VAL A 64 14.46 -26.00 -3.72
N THR A 65 14.09 -24.73 -3.70
CA THR A 65 13.66 -24.03 -2.49
C THR A 65 12.17 -23.72 -2.58
N LYS A 66 11.49 -23.87 -1.45
CA LYS A 66 10.07 -23.54 -1.36
C LYS A 66 9.89 -22.44 -0.33
N THR A 67 9.22 -21.37 -0.71
CA THR A 67 9.02 -20.24 0.19
C THR A 67 7.57 -19.78 0.15
N ARG A 68 7.19 -19.02 1.16
CA ARG A 68 5.86 -18.45 1.23
C ARG A 68 5.68 -17.28 0.28
N THR A 69 4.47 -17.15 -0.24
CA THR A 69 4.10 -15.96 -1.00
C THR A 69 3.14 -15.14 -0.16
N PHE A 70 3.10 -13.85 -0.44
CA PHE A 70 2.35 -12.88 0.35
C PHE A 70 1.54 -11.98 -0.57
N VAL A 71 0.51 -11.36 0.00
CA VAL A 71 -0.22 -10.28 -0.65
C VAL A 71 -0.22 -9.09 0.29
N PRO A 72 -0.34 -7.87 -0.26
CA PRO A 72 -0.36 -6.68 0.60
C PRO A 72 -1.69 -6.56 1.34
N CYS A 73 -1.61 -6.13 2.59
CA CYS A 73 -2.79 -5.84 3.40
C CYS A 73 -3.21 -4.39 3.29
N ILE A 74 -2.38 -3.56 2.66
CA ILE A 74 -2.63 -2.14 2.51
C ILE A 74 -2.22 -1.77 1.09
N ASN A 75 -3.06 -1.01 0.39
CA ASN A 75 -2.70 -0.58 -0.95
C ASN A 75 -1.91 0.72 -0.91
N GLU A 76 -1.41 1.14 -2.07
CA GLU A 76 -0.54 2.31 -2.17
C GLU A 76 -1.24 3.57 -1.70
N THR A 77 -2.50 3.74 -2.06
CA THR A 77 -3.29 4.89 -1.64
C THR A 77 -3.44 4.95 -0.13
N GLU A 78 -3.78 3.80 0.47
CA GLU A 78 -3.93 3.73 1.92
C GLU A 78 -2.62 4.06 2.64
N TYR A 79 -1.51 3.60 2.08
CA TYR A 79 -0.21 3.91 2.67
C TYR A 79 0.08 5.41 2.60
N ALA A 80 -0.20 6.03 1.45
CA ALA A 80 0.02 7.46 1.30
C ALA A 80 -0.81 8.25 2.32
N ILE A 81 -2.06 7.84 2.53
CA ILE A 81 -2.94 8.52 3.46
C ILE A 81 -2.43 8.43 4.89
N ARG A 82 -1.82 7.30 5.25
CA ARG A 82 -1.30 7.15 6.61
C ARG A 82 -0.25 8.18 6.97
N GLN A 83 0.40 8.77 5.98
CA GLN A 83 1.45 9.75 6.21
C GLN A 83 0.91 11.17 6.32
N ILE A 84 -0.38 11.37 6.07
CA ILE A 84 -1.00 12.68 6.11
C ILE A 84 -1.56 12.93 7.50
N GLU A 85 -1.16 14.04 8.10
CA GLU A 85 -1.72 14.44 9.38
C GLU A 85 -3.12 15.00 9.19
N THR A 86 -3.98 14.77 10.17
CA THR A 86 -5.36 15.19 10.08
C THR A 86 -5.51 16.69 9.78
N THR A 87 -4.62 17.49 10.34
CA THR A 87 -4.66 18.94 10.14
C THR A 87 -4.32 19.34 8.72
N GLN A 88 -3.76 18.44 7.92
CA GLN A 88 -3.35 18.75 6.56
C GLN A 88 -4.37 18.30 5.51
N ILE A 89 -5.45 17.66 5.95
CA ILE A 89 -6.43 17.13 5.01
C ILE A 89 -7.03 18.22 4.13
N ILE A 90 -7.46 19.33 4.73
CA ILE A 90 -8.10 20.39 3.96
C ILE A 90 -7.11 21.06 2.98
N PRO A 91 -5.91 21.50 3.41
CA PRO A 91 -4.98 22.07 2.44
C PRO A 91 -4.61 21.13 1.29
N ILE A 92 -4.44 19.84 1.60
CA ILE A 92 -4.11 18.85 0.57
C ILE A 92 -5.30 18.66 -0.38
N ALA A 93 -6.50 18.53 0.16
CA ALA A 93 -7.69 18.36 -0.66
C ALA A 93 -7.90 19.56 -1.58
N GLU A 94 -7.64 20.75 -1.07
CA GLU A 94 -7.77 21.96 -1.87
C GLU A 94 -6.86 21.89 -3.10
N LYS A 95 -5.60 21.52 -2.90
CA LYS A 95 -4.67 21.42 -4.00
C LYS A 95 -5.07 20.33 -5.00
N LEU A 96 -5.53 19.20 -4.48
CA LEU A 96 -5.96 18.10 -5.35
C LEU A 96 -7.16 18.51 -6.19
N ILE A 97 -8.13 19.20 -5.58
CA ILE A 97 -9.32 19.62 -6.29
C ILE A 97 -8.96 20.63 -7.38
N GLU A 98 -8.03 21.55 -7.08
CA GLU A 98 -7.59 22.54 -8.06
C GLU A 98 -6.97 21.88 -9.29
N SER A 99 -6.39 20.69 -9.13
CA SER A 99 -5.75 20.00 -10.23
C SER A 99 -6.67 19.07 -11.00
N VAL A 100 -7.93 18.94 -10.59
CA VAL A 100 -8.88 18.08 -11.27
C VAL A 100 -9.23 18.65 -12.65
N PRO A 101 -9.03 17.88 -13.72
CA PRO A 101 -9.14 18.42 -15.08
C PRO A 101 -10.53 18.45 -15.69
N SER A 102 -11.52 17.81 -15.09
CA SER A 102 -12.83 17.73 -15.73
C SER A 102 -13.96 17.98 -14.75
N LEU A 103 -15.03 18.54 -15.27
CA LEU A 103 -16.24 18.78 -14.50
C LEU A 103 -16.86 17.47 -14.02
N LYS A 104 -16.76 16.44 -14.84
CA LYS A 104 -17.29 15.13 -14.49
C LYS A 104 -16.61 14.58 -13.24
N ASP A 105 -15.29 14.71 -13.15
CA ASP A 105 -14.56 14.24 -11.99
C ASP A 105 -14.91 15.04 -10.74
N LEU A 106 -15.13 16.35 -10.90
CA LEU A 106 -15.56 17.19 -9.77
C LEU A 106 -16.93 16.77 -9.26
N GLU A 107 -17.84 16.43 -10.17
CA GLU A 107 -19.16 15.97 -9.76
C GLU A 107 -19.07 14.65 -9.00
N GLN A 108 -18.18 13.80 -9.42
CA GLN A 108 -17.95 12.53 -8.73
C GLN A 108 -17.42 12.76 -7.31
N LEU A 109 -16.46 13.68 -7.16
CA LEU A 109 -15.93 14.03 -5.84
C LEU A 109 -17.00 14.63 -4.96
N LYS A 110 -17.85 15.46 -5.54
CA LYS A 110 -18.95 16.08 -4.82
C LYS A 110 -19.89 15.02 -4.24
N ALA A 111 -20.21 14.01 -5.05
CA ALA A 111 -21.05 12.91 -4.59
C ALA A 111 -20.40 12.15 -3.43
N MET A 112 -19.08 11.94 -3.52
CA MET A 112 -18.35 11.27 -2.47
C MET A 112 -18.40 12.05 -1.16
N ILE A 113 -18.28 13.35 -1.26
CA ILE A 113 -18.34 14.23 -0.08
C ILE A 113 -19.71 14.15 0.57
N GLU A 114 -20.76 14.21 -0.23
CA GLU A 114 -22.12 14.13 0.29
C GLU A 114 -22.37 12.82 1.00
N LYS A 115 -21.84 11.72 0.44
CA LYS A 115 -21.98 10.42 1.06
C LYS A 115 -21.27 10.36 2.41
N ARG A 116 -20.08 10.97 2.49
CA ARG A 116 -19.34 10.99 3.74
C ARG A 116 -20.05 11.85 4.79
N GLU A 117 -20.65 12.96 4.35
CA GLU A 117 -21.42 13.81 5.24
C GLU A 117 -22.57 13.05 5.88
N GLU A 118 -23.25 12.21 5.10
CA GLU A 118 -24.34 11.39 5.63
C GLU A 118 -23.87 10.49 6.76
N LYS A 119 -22.71 9.88 6.55
CA LYS A 119 -22.18 8.97 7.56
C LYS A 119 -21.79 9.68 8.84
N LEU A 120 -21.22 10.86 8.71
CA LEU A 120 -20.75 11.61 9.87
C LEU A 120 -21.86 12.41 10.54
N GLY A 121 -22.77 12.95 9.74
CA GLY A 121 -23.85 13.74 10.24
C GLY A 121 -24.93 12.93 10.89
N GLY A 122 -24.95 11.73 10.65
CA GLY A 122 -25.87 10.84 11.24
C GLY A 122 -27.15 10.93 10.61
N LYS A 123 -27.57 10.47 10.53
CA LYS A 123 -28.57 10.43 10.21
C LYS A 123 -29.28 10.86 11.10
N LYS A 124 -29.56 11.27 11.46
CA LYS A 124 -30.28 11.74 12.38
C LYS A 124 -31.34 11.25 12.50
#